data_b6c0b361e2a44a2eb270fbba1d70462e
#
_entry.id   b6c0b361e2a44a2eb270fbba1d70462e
#
_cell.length_a   1.000
_cell.length_b   1.000
_cell.length_c   1.000
_cell.angle_alpha   90.00
_cell.angle_beta   90.00
_cell.angle_gamma   90.00
#
_symmetry.space_group_name_H-M   'P 1'
#
loop_
_entity.id
_entity.type
_entity.pdbx_description
1 polymer ?
#
loop_
_entity_poly.entity_id
_entity_poly.type
_entity_poly.pdbx_seq_one_letter_code
_entity_poly.pdbx_strand_id
1 'polypeptide(L)'
;TEVPFTINKANLTIAAENMNTNVNSVVPAYKFTSLGLVGDDTLDTIFSCEYTKDSDVGTYVITPTDCTFTSDVKNNYNIEYVNGTLSVYGSSYNKASKTVKIYSNHDTDVDCYVVSYAENGTLDGIKKEHCSLKADEISTIDISSLNIAENDSIKIFLWDNNLTPVEITN
;
A
#
# COMPACT_ATOMS: atom_id res chain seq x y z
N THR A 1 46.79 -39.14 5.18
CA THR A 1 45.32 -39.40 5.24
C THR A 1 44.64 -38.06 4.99
N GLU A 2 44.01 -37.86 3.81
CA GLU A 2 43.17 -36.69 3.55
C GLU A 2 41.86 -36.88 4.30
N VAL A 3 41.46 -35.89 5.11
CA VAL A 3 40.13 -35.86 5.74
C VAL A 3 39.23 -35.01 4.86
N PRO A 4 38.14 -35.55 4.31
CA PRO A 4 37.23 -34.76 3.51
C PRO A 4 36.58 -33.66 4.38
N PHE A 5 36.60 -32.44 3.89
CA PHE A 5 36.04 -31.27 4.54
C PHE A 5 34.95 -30.69 3.63
N THR A 6 33.75 -30.44 4.17
CA THR A 6 32.63 -29.85 3.44
C THR A 6 32.27 -28.54 4.09
N ILE A 7 32.23 -27.48 3.30
CA ILE A 7 31.69 -26.18 3.72
C ILE A 7 30.24 -26.11 3.23
N ASN A 8 29.31 -26.00 4.15
CA ASN A 8 27.90 -25.80 3.84
C ASN A 8 27.61 -24.33 3.59
N LYS A 9 26.60 -24.05 2.76
CA LYS A 9 26.11 -22.69 2.55
C LYS A 9 25.51 -22.15 3.85
N ALA A 10 25.68 -20.85 4.10
CA ALA A 10 25.02 -20.15 5.19
C ALA A 10 23.54 -19.88 4.83
N ASN A 11 22.65 -19.98 5.80
CA ASN A 11 21.26 -19.57 5.59
C ASN A 11 21.15 -18.06 5.75
N LEU A 12 20.52 -17.41 4.79
CA LEU A 12 20.29 -15.97 4.75
C LEU A 12 18.81 -15.72 4.51
N THR A 13 18.17 -15.00 5.43
CA THR A 13 16.79 -14.51 5.24
C THR A 13 16.84 -13.02 4.88
N ILE A 14 16.14 -12.63 3.81
CA ILE A 14 15.96 -11.26 3.37
C ILE A 14 14.46 -10.95 3.48
N ALA A 15 14.10 -10.06 4.42
CA ALA A 15 12.72 -9.72 4.69
C ALA A 15 12.43 -8.26 4.27
N ALA A 16 11.44 -8.05 3.40
CA ALA A 16 10.91 -6.72 3.15
C ALA A 16 10.25 -6.14 4.40
N GLU A 17 10.48 -4.86 4.67
CA GLU A 17 9.84 -4.17 5.79
C GLU A 17 8.37 -3.85 5.45
N ASN A 18 7.50 -3.90 6.47
CA ASN A 18 6.17 -3.33 6.35
C ASN A 18 6.27 -1.80 6.30
N MET A 19 5.54 -1.20 5.40
CA MET A 19 5.55 0.24 5.15
C MET A 19 4.13 0.77 4.97
N ASN A 20 4.01 2.08 5.04
CA ASN A 20 2.75 2.76 4.81
C ASN A 20 2.98 4.03 3.96
N THR A 21 1.91 4.45 3.29
CA THR A 21 1.87 5.67 2.48
C THR A 21 0.42 6.15 2.37
N ASN A 22 0.22 7.35 1.85
CA ASN A 22 -1.11 7.85 1.54
C ASN A 22 -1.45 7.58 0.07
N VAL A 23 -2.74 7.47 -0.24
CA VAL A 23 -3.23 7.37 -1.61
C VAL A 23 -2.75 8.55 -2.46
N ASN A 24 -2.55 8.33 -3.75
CA ASN A 24 -1.99 9.30 -4.72
C ASN A 24 -0.55 9.76 -4.43
N SER A 25 0.13 9.16 -3.46
CA SER A 25 1.54 9.41 -3.19
C SER A 25 2.44 8.67 -4.18
N VAL A 26 3.66 9.18 -4.34
CA VAL A 26 4.68 8.45 -5.11
C VAL A 26 5.02 7.13 -4.43
N VAL A 27 5.42 6.14 -5.23
CA VAL A 27 5.88 4.84 -4.73
C VAL A 27 7.05 5.05 -3.77
N PRO A 28 6.95 4.61 -2.50
CA PRO A 28 8.05 4.76 -1.55
C PRO A 28 9.25 3.87 -1.91
N ALA A 29 10.45 4.28 -1.49
CA ALA A 29 11.61 3.40 -1.58
C ALA A 29 11.45 2.25 -0.57
N TYR A 30 11.37 1.02 -1.07
CA TYR A 30 11.21 -0.16 -0.23
C TYR A 30 12.48 -0.44 0.58
N LYS A 31 12.31 -1.02 1.77
CA LYS A 31 13.39 -1.35 2.70
C LYS A 31 13.36 -2.84 3.04
N PHE A 32 14.48 -3.33 3.52
CA PHE A 32 14.60 -4.71 3.97
C PHE A 32 15.49 -4.84 5.21
N THR A 33 15.35 -5.96 5.87
CA THR A 33 16.28 -6.46 6.86
C THR A 33 16.89 -7.76 6.37
N SER A 34 18.12 -8.07 6.79
CA SER A 34 18.78 -9.33 6.48
C SER A 34 19.28 -10.00 7.75
N LEU A 35 19.12 -11.32 7.81
CA LEU A 35 19.59 -12.16 8.91
C LEU A 35 20.38 -13.33 8.37
N GLY A 36 21.62 -13.49 8.83
CA GLY A 36 22.48 -14.61 8.47
C GLY A 36 23.61 -14.25 7.51
N LEU A 37 23.89 -12.95 7.28
CA LEU A 37 25.12 -12.52 6.61
C LEU A 37 26.35 -12.94 7.40
N VAL A 38 27.41 -13.34 6.70
CA VAL A 38 28.67 -13.82 7.29
C VAL A 38 29.77 -12.81 7.06
N GLY A 39 30.56 -12.51 8.12
CA GLY A 39 31.66 -11.57 8.04
C GLY A 39 31.20 -10.16 7.68
N ASP A 40 31.88 -9.56 6.71
CA ASP A 40 31.63 -8.19 6.23
C ASP A 40 30.78 -8.18 4.92
N ASP A 41 30.09 -9.28 4.59
CA ASP A 41 29.27 -9.36 3.40
C ASP A 41 28.10 -8.36 3.49
N THR A 42 27.88 -7.62 2.41
CA THR A 42 26.78 -6.66 2.27
C THR A 42 26.03 -6.91 0.98
N LEU A 43 24.74 -6.59 0.97
CA LEU A 43 23.89 -6.76 -0.19
C LEU A 43 22.88 -5.61 -0.35
N ASP A 44 22.32 -5.51 -1.54
CA ASP A 44 21.13 -4.73 -1.85
C ASP A 44 20.05 -5.68 -2.41
N THR A 45 18.78 -5.26 -2.36
CA THR A 45 17.63 -6.10 -2.69
C THR A 45 16.77 -5.43 -3.77
N ILE A 46 16.31 -6.25 -4.72
CA ILE A 46 15.36 -5.84 -5.75
C ILE A 46 13.96 -6.24 -5.28
N PHE A 47 13.00 -5.30 -5.42
CA PHE A 47 11.62 -5.51 -5.00
C PHE A 47 10.66 -5.42 -6.19
N SER A 48 9.53 -6.12 -6.06
CA SER A 48 8.32 -5.88 -6.83
C SER A 48 7.15 -5.57 -5.91
N CYS A 49 6.27 -4.67 -6.36
CA CYS A 49 5.01 -4.34 -5.71
C CYS A 49 4.07 -3.78 -6.77
N GLU A 50 2.80 -4.17 -6.73
CA GLU A 50 1.81 -3.71 -7.72
C GLU A 50 1.29 -2.30 -7.46
N TYR A 51 1.65 -1.68 -6.33
CA TYR A 51 1.24 -0.32 -6.02
C TYR A 51 1.81 0.69 -7.03
N THR A 52 0.94 1.56 -7.50
CA THR A 52 1.26 2.77 -8.27
C THR A 52 0.58 3.96 -7.61
N LYS A 53 0.94 5.19 -7.98
CA LYS A 53 0.29 6.41 -7.43
C LYS A 53 -1.21 6.47 -7.73
N ASP A 54 -1.70 5.75 -8.74
CA ASP A 54 -3.11 5.73 -9.16
C ASP A 54 -3.85 4.48 -8.61
N SER A 55 -3.21 3.72 -7.73
CA SER A 55 -3.81 2.55 -7.09
C SER A 55 -4.84 2.94 -6.03
N ASP A 56 -5.81 2.06 -5.80
CA ASP A 56 -6.79 2.20 -4.72
C ASP A 56 -6.13 2.17 -3.34
N VAL A 57 -6.85 2.62 -2.32
CA VAL A 57 -6.48 2.41 -0.91
C VAL A 57 -6.53 0.93 -0.55
N GLY A 58 -5.73 0.51 0.42
CA GLY A 58 -5.67 -0.88 0.90
C GLY A 58 -4.24 -1.38 1.08
N THR A 59 -4.04 -2.68 1.01
CA THR A 59 -2.74 -3.32 1.23
C THR A 59 -2.19 -3.93 -0.04
N TYR A 60 -0.87 -3.79 -0.23
CA TYR A 60 -0.11 -4.33 -1.35
C TYR A 60 1.07 -5.13 -0.83
N VAL A 61 1.38 -6.25 -1.47
CA VAL A 61 2.51 -7.09 -1.07
C VAL A 61 3.80 -6.49 -1.64
N ILE A 62 4.80 -6.31 -0.77
CA ILE A 62 6.17 -5.97 -1.15
C ILE A 62 6.95 -7.28 -1.22
N THR A 63 7.36 -7.69 -2.41
CA THR A 63 8.05 -8.97 -2.63
C THR A 63 9.52 -8.71 -2.97
N PRO A 64 10.47 -9.16 -2.13
CA PRO A 64 11.87 -9.24 -2.53
C PRO A 64 12.01 -10.28 -3.64
N THR A 65 12.56 -9.91 -4.78
CA THR A 65 12.64 -10.79 -5.96
C THR A 65 14.04 -11.29 -6.23
N ASP A 66 15.04 -10.50 -5.86
CA ASP A 66 16.45 -10.84 -6.01
C ASP A 66 17.33 -9.98 -5.08
N CYS A 67 18.60 -10.36 -4.93
CA CYS A 67 19.60 -9.57 -4.21
C CYS A 67 20.94 -9.56 -4.95
N THR A 68 21.67 -8.46 -4.77
CA THR A 68 23.01 -8.27 -5.32
C THR A 68 23.99 -8.03 -4.18
N PHE A 69 25.03 -8.87 -4.07
CA PHE A 69 26.10 -8.69 -3.11
C PHE A 69 27.16 -7.73 -3.65
N THR A 70 27.87 -7.05 -2.76
CA THR A 70 29.03 -6.21 -3.14
C THR A 70 30.24 -7.02 -3.60
N SER A 71 30.29 -8.32 -3.27
CA SER A 71 31.32 -9.29 -3.69
C SER A 71 30.64 -10.54 -4.27
N ASP A 72 31.39 -11.37 -5.01
CA ASP A 72 30.88 -12.60 -5.63
C ASP A 72 30.74 -13.75 -4.62
N VAL A 73 29.87 -13.55 -3.62
CA VAL A 73 29.63 -14.52 -2.52
C VAL A 73 28.22 -15.10 -2.49
N LYS A 74 27.34 -14.68 -3.40
CA LYS A 74 25.91 -15.10 -3.42
C LYS A 74 25.76 -16.62 -3.37
N ASN A 75 26.65 -17.35 -4.06
CA ASN A 75 26.63 -18.81 -4.10
C ASN A 75 26.97 -19.49 -2.76
N ASN A 76 27.46 -18.74 -1.79
CA ASN A 76 27.78 -19.23 -0.43
C ASN A 76 26.56 -19.24 0.48
N TYR A 77 25.38 -18.76 -0.01
CA TYR A 77 24.16 -18.64 0.78
C TYR A 77 23.03 -19.49 0.23
N ASN A 78 22.19 -19.99 1.15
CA ASN A 78 20.83 -20.43 0.90
C ASN A 78 19.92 -19.26 1.25
N ILE A 79 19.33 -18.61 0.24
CA ILE A 79 18.60 -17.36 0.42
C ILE A 79 17.10 -17.64 0.49
N GLU A 80 16.47 -17.14 1.54
CA GLU A 80 15.01 -17.12 1.74
C GLU A 80 14.52 -15.66 1.67
N TYR A 81 13.46 -15.42 0.89
CA TYR A 81 12.81 -14.12 0.77
C TYR A 81 11.49 -14.11 1.53
N VAL A 82 11.29 -13.07 2.35
CA VAL A 82 10.07 -12.88 3.13
C VAL A 82 9.39 -11.57 2.69
N ASN A 83 8.12 -11.66 2.33
CA ASN A 83 7.34 -10.52 1.88
C ASN A 83 7.06 -9.55 3.03
N GLY A 84 6.96 -8.26 2.67
CA GLY A 84 6.39 -7.20 3.49
C GLY A 84 5.04 -6.74 2.96
N THR A 85 4.44 -5.77 3.63
CA THR A 85 3.16 -5.17 3.27
C THR A 85 3.31 -3.66 3.17
N LEU A 86 2.75 -3.07 2.10
CA LEU A 86 2.53 -1.63 1.97
C LEU A 86 1.07 -1.33 2.25
N SER A 87 0.77 -0.58 3.31
CA SER A 87 -0.56 -0.06 3.61
C SER A 87 -0.73 1.33 2.99
N VAL A 88 -1.78 1.51 2.17
CA VAL A 88 -2.09 2.76 1.46
C VAL A 88 -3.35 3.37 2.05
N TYR A 89 -3.19 4.37 2.91
CA TYR A 89 -4.27 5.00 3.64
C TYR A 89 -4.91 6.15 2.87
N GLY A 90 -6.16 6.46 3.19
CA GLY A 90 -6.94 7.55 2.61
C GLY A 90 -8.28 7.09 2.03
N SER A 91 -8.72 7.75 0.96
CA SER A 91 -9.92 7.38 0.21
C SER A 91 -9.66 7.36 -1.29
N SER A 92 -10.24 6.39 -2.00
CA SER A 92 -10.15 6.26 -3.45
C SER A 92 -11.51 6.01 -4.08
N TYR A 93 -11.68 6.45 -5.33
CA TYR A 93 -12.87 6.17 -6.15
C TYR A 93 -12.50 5.17 -7.24
N ASN A 94 -13.25 4.07 -7.29
CA ASN A 94 -13.15 3.10 -8.37
C ASN A 94 -14.30 3.30 -9.35
N LYS A 95 -13.98 3.77 -10.57
CA LYS A 95 -14.95 4.09 -11.61
C LYS A 95 -15.67 2.85 -12.13
N ALA A 96 -14.98 1.72 -12.27
CA ALA A 96 -15.54 0.50 -12.83
C ALA A 96 -16.60 -0.11 -11.93
N SER A 97 -16.35 -0.15 -10.62
CA SER A 97 -17.28 -0.67 -9.62
C SER A 97 -18.27 0.37 -9.09
N LYS A 98 -18.08 1.66 -9.40
CA LYS A 98 -18.81 2.79 -8.82
C LYS A 98 -18.82 2.75 -7.29
N THR A 99 -17.65 2.56 -6.70
CA THR A 99 -17.47 2.50 -5.25
C THR A 99 -16.42 3.49 -4.80
N VAL A 100 -16.61 4.02 -3.59
CA VAL A 100 -15.58 4.71 -2.83
C VAL A 100 -15.07 3.75 -1.76
N LYS A 101 -13.75 3.60 -1.67
CA LYS A 101 -13.09 2.86 -0.60
C LYS A 101 -12.39 3.83 0.33
N ILE A 102 -12.44 3.53 1.63
CA ILE A 102 -11.74 4.27 2.69
C ILE A 102 -10.94 3.25 3.48
N TYR A 103 -9.66 3.53 3.71
CA TYR A 103 -8.76 2.71 4.50
C TYR A 103 -8.05 3.60 5.53
N SER A 104 -8.30 3.33 6.82
CA SER A 104 -7.82 4.16 7.93
C SER A 104 -6.81 3.40 8.79
N ASN A 105 -5.85 4.11 9.37
CA ASN A 105 -4.90 3.56 10.35
C ASN A 105 -5.41 3.61 11.80
N HIS A 106 -6.63 4.12 12.01
CA HIS A 106 -7.25 4.21 13.34
C HIS A 106 -8.77 4.13 13.25
N ASP A 107 -9.40 3.74 14.35
CA ASP A 107 -10.85 3.75 14.49
C ASP A 107 -11.36 5.19 14.53
N THR A 108 -12.33 5.51 13.67
CA THR A 108 -12.97 6.83 13.66
C THR A 108 -14.34 6.80 13.00
N ASP A 109 -15.25 7.65 13.45
CA ASP A 109 -16.55 7.86 12.81
C ASP A 109 -16.48 9.09 11.90
N VAL A 110 -16.92 8.95 10.67
CA VAL A 110 -16.93 10.03 9.69
C VAL A 110 -18.21 10.06 8.87
N ASP A 111 -18.63 11.24 8.49
CA ASP A 111 -19.58 11.46 7.41
C ASP A 111 -18.79 11.60 6.10
N CYS A 112 -18.97 10.64 5.20
CA CYS A 112 -18.37 10.67 3.87
C CYS A 112 -19.32 11.34 2.90
N TYR A 113 -18.90 12.42 2.28
CA TYR A 113 -19.61 13.09 1.19
C TYR A 113 -18.90 12.77 -0.11
N VAL A 114 -19.60 12.12 -1.02
CA VAL A 114 -19.14 11.88 -2.39
C VAL A 114 -19.88 12.84 -3.30
N VAL A 115 -19.14 13.69 -3.99
CA VAL A 115 -19.69 14.78 -4.81
C VAL A 115 -19.23 14.58 -6.24
N SER A 116 -20.19 14.52 -7.18
CA SER A 116 -19.92 14.50 -8.61
C SER A 116 -20.10 15.88 -9.23
N TYR A 117 -19.17 16.24 -10.12
CA TYR A 117 -19.21 17.45 -10.92
C TYR A 117 -19.18 17.07 -12.39
N ALA A 118 -20.09 17.64 -13.17
CA ALA A 118 -20.07 17.52 -14.61
C ALA A 118 -18.79 18.14 -15.20
N GLU A 119 -18.47 17.81 -16.45
CA GLU A 119 -17.26 18.28 -17.16
C GLU A 119 -17.13 19.82 -17.16
N ASN A 120 -18.24 20.55 -17.17
CA ASN A 120 -18.27 22.02 -17.09
C ASN A 120 -18.09 22.57 -15.65
N GLY A 121 -17.86 21.70 -14.66
CA GLY A 121 -17.65 22.06 -13.26
C GLY A 121 -18.93 22.32 -12.45
N THR A 122 -20.12 22.11 -13.02
CA THR A 122 -21.37 22.21 -12.25
C THR A 122 -21.56 20.99 -11.36
N LEU A 123 -22.14 21.21 -10.18
CA LEU A 123 -22.53 20.13 -9.27
C LEU A 123 -23.60 19.27 -9.94
N ASP A 124 -23.34 17.97 -10.06
CA ASP A 124 -24.26 17.01 -10.65
C ASP A 124 -24.96 16.15 -9.59
N GLY A 125 -24.24 15.71 -8.55
CA GLY A 125 -24.82 14.92 -7.50
C GLY A 125 -24.01 14.90 -6.21
N ILE A 126 -24.70 14.58 -5.11
CA ILE A 126 -24.08 14.38 -3.79
C ILE A 126 -24.68 13.12 -3.17
N LYS A 127 -23.81 12.28 -2.62
CA LYS A 127 -24.18 11.20 -1.72
C LYS A 127 -23.48 11.41 -0.37
N LYS A 128 -24.26 11.33 0.73
CA LYS A 128 -23.73 11.29 2.09
C LYS A 128 -23.89 9.88 2.65
N GLU A 129 -22.87 9.38 3.30
CA GLU A 129 -22.87 8.10 4.03
C GLU A 129 -22.15 8.29 5.36
N HIS A 130 -22.73 7.78 6.45
CA HIS A 130 -22.05 7.72 7.75
C HIS A 130 -21.23 6.42 7.83
N CYS A 131 -19.94 6.51 8.18
CA CYS A 131 -19.03 5.39 8.21
C CYS A 131 -18.35 5.30 9.57
N SER A 132 -18.48 4.15 10.24
CA SER A 132 -17.65 3.79 11.40
C SER A 132 -16.43 3.04 10.86
N LEU A 133 -15.34 3.76 10.68
CA LEU A 133 -14.08 3.19 10.16
C LEU A 133 -13.36 2.42 11.26
N LYS A 134 -12.79 1.29 10.89
CA LYS A 134 -11.93 0.48 11.74
C LYS A 134 -10.50 0.53 11.23
N ALA A 135 -9.55 0.56 12.17
CA ALA A 135 -8.14 0.53 11.83
C ALA A 135 -7.82 -0.70 10.97
N ASP A 136 -7.10 -0.46 9.88
CA ASP A 136 -6.62 -1.50 8.96
C ASP A 136 -7.73 -2.35 8.31
N GLU A 137 -8.97 -1.80 8.23
CA GLU A 137 -10.08 -2.38 7.50
C GLU A 137 -10.56 -1.45 6.37
N ILE A 138 -10.95 -2.05 5.23
CA ILE A 138 -11.49 -1.30 4.09
C ILE A 138 -12.99 -1.09 4.30
N SER A 139 -13.40 0.18 4.37
CA SER A 139 -14.81 0.58 4.26
C SER A 139 -15.16 0.87 2.80
N THR A 140 -16.29 0.33 2.32
CA THR A 140 -16.71 0.50 0.91
C THR A 140 -18.09 1.13 0.85
N ILE A 141 -18.22 2.20 0.08
CA ILE A 141 -19.47 2.93 -0.16
C ILE A 141 -19.87 2.72 -1.62
N ASP A 142 -21.06 2.16 -1.84
CA ASP A 142 -21.65 2.07 -3.18
C ASP A 142 -22.23 3.44 -3.57
N ILE A 143 -21.78 3.99 -4.69
CA ILE A 143 -22.25 5.26 -5.25
C ILE A 143 -22.94 5.09 -6.60
N SER A 144 -23.41 3.90 -6.93
CA SER A 144 -24.13 3.60 -8.17
C SER A 144 -25.42 4.43 -8.35
N SER A 145 -25.98 4.93 -7.23
CA SER A 145 -27.11 5.86 -7.24
C SER A 145 -26.80 7.26 -7.80
N LEU A 146 -25.52 7.65 -7.86
CA LEU A 146 -25.10 8.87 -8.55
C LEU A 146 -25.02 8.60 -10.05
N ASN A 147 -25.62 9.49 -10.84
CA ASN A 147 -25.56 9.39 -12.31
C ASN A 147 -24.25 9.99 -12.83
N ILE A 148 -23.15 9.27 -12.62
CA ILE A 148 -21.80 9.73 -12.97
C ILE A 148 -21.54 9.44 -14.44
N ALA A 149 -21.36 10.48 -15.25
CA ALA A 149 -20.96 10.39 -16.63
C ALA A 149 -19.45 10.11 -16.80
N GLU A 150 -19.00 9.82 -18.02
CA GLU A 150 -17.63 9.43 -18.28
C GLU A 150 -16.61 10.51 -17.94
N ASN A 151 -16.95 11.77 -18.18
CA ASN A 151 -16.06 12.93 -17.99
C ASN A 151 -16.29 13.65 -16.66
N ASP A 152 -17.17 13.12 -15.79
CA ASP A 152 -17.43 13.73 -14.49
C ASP A 152 -16.24 13.52 -13.56
N SER A 153 -15.99 14.52 -12.74
CA SER A 153 -15.01 14.45 -11.66
C SER A 153 -15.69 14.12 -10.32
N ILE A 154 -15.00 13.31 -9.51
CA ILE A 154 -15.47 12.92 -8.18
C ILE A 154 -14.56 13.55 -7.13
N LYS A 155 -15.19 14.15 -6.10
CA LYS A 155 -14.50 14.59 -4.88
C LYS A 155 -15.07 13.85 -3.68
N ILE A 156 -14.18 13.45 -2.78
CA ILE A 156 -14.51 12.74 -1.55
C ILE A 156 -14.11 13.64 -0.39
N PHE A 157 -15.05 13.89 0.52
CA PHE A 157 -14.84 14.65 1.74
C PHE A 157 -15.21 13.78 2.92
N LEU A 158 -14.32 13.71 3.89
CA LEU A 158 -14.54 13.00 5.15
C LEU A 158 -14.61 14.05 6.27
N TRP A 159 -15.71 14.09 7.00
CA TRP A 159 -15.94 15.06 8.06
C TRP A 159 -16.38 14.34 9.34
N ASP A 160 -15.94 14.88 10.48
CA ASP A 160 -16.45 14.45 11.78
C ASP A 160 -17.85 15.03 12.07
N ASN A 161 -18.41 14.65 13.22
CA ASN A 161 -19.73 15.13 13.63
C ASN A 161 -19.79 16.65 13.91
N ASN A 162 -18.64 17.32 14.02
CA ASN A 162 -18.53 18.77 14.20
C ASN A 162 -18.31 19.52 12.88
N LEU A 163 -18.42 18.83 11.74
CA LEU A 163 -18.14 19.35 10.41
C LEU A 163 -16.66 19.78 10.24
N THR A 164 -15.75 19.12 10.97
CA THR A 164 -14.31 19.31 10.78
C THR A 164 -13.81 18.28 9.78
N PRO A 165 -13.00 18.69 8.77
CA PRO A 165 -12.38 17.74 7.85
C PRO A 165 -11.53 16.73 8.60
N VAL A 166 -11.72 15.45 8.28
CA VAL A 166 -10.90 14.35 8.80
C VAL A 166 -9.90 13.95 7.73
N GLU A 167 -8.62 14.11 8.04
CA GLU A 167 -7.55 13.62 7.20
C GLU A 167 -7.15 12.21 7.66
N ILE A 168 -7.33 11.24 6.78
CA ILE A 168 -6.80 9.89 6.97
C ILE A 168 -5.39 9.91 6.39
N THR A 169 -4.45 10.19 7.26
CA THR A 169 -3.02 10.23 6.92
C THR A 169 -2.27 9.12 7.62
N ASN A 170 -1.11 8.86 7.09
CA ASN A 170 -0.12 7.91 7.58
C ASN A 170 0.52 8.40 8.89
#